data_353e098479b1c1a6eba773835ee625f8
#
_entry.id   353e098479b1c1a6eba773835ee625f8
#
_cell.length_a   1.000
_cell.length_b   1.000
_cell.length_c   1.000
_cell.angle_alpha   90.00
_cell.angle_beta   90.00
_cell.angle_gamma   90.00
#
_symmetry.space_group_name_H-M   'P 1'
#
loop_
_entity.id
_entity.type
_entity.pdbx_description
1 polymer ?
#
loop_
_entity_poly.entity_id
_entity_poly.type
_entity_poly.pdbx_seq_one_letter_code
_entity_poly.pdbx_strand_id
1 'polypeptide(L)'
;MNSIQPTTDAMNIETKPQREGFHISSSSRSRRLATTILALTILGPIFAFAQIPPRFYWKSLAGANAVPVIYQSLSGNANPMDPADFVSANAAIDANVAMVGYAKLLPLFDRTLTLAVLEPVGRISGETTLAGRLYNQDATGFGDPLLEVGYNLIGPKAIKNIPDMLRYEPKLSLDLIVDVVFPIGEYDSDEALNLGMNRWYGRVGAPIVWQIGPWVPGRRTTFEVFPSVWFYGDNDDFVGHTLSTDPKFQLEAHLTRDFTERFWGSLDTTYLAGGKSSLNGVAGDSLNTLGVGFTLGYQITDNLSLTAGYIATVNDSGPTDLRMDGFRISLTYGWHKLVQGMNRLKSEE
;
A
#
# COMPACT_ATOMS: atom_id res chain seq x y z
N MET A 1 76.07 8.66 55.74
CA MET A 1 76.93 7.51 56.00
C MET A 1 76.70 6.56 54.84
N ASN A 2 77.76 6.36 54.06
CA ASN A 2 78.10 5.26 53.15
C ASN A 2 77.07 4.89 52.08
N SER A 3 77.21 5.32 50.84
CA SER A 3 78.21 4.92 49.79
C SER A 3 78.14 3.43 49.46
N ILE A 4 77.81 3.11 48.20
CA ILE A 4 78.69 2.47 47.20
C ILE A 4 77.90 2.18 45.93
N GLN A 5 78.28 2.80 44.84
CA GLN A 5 78.25 2.23 43.47
C GLN A 5 79.52 1.34 43.31
N PRO A 6 79.77 0.58 42.21
CA PRO A 6 79.29 0.61 40.81
C PRO A 6 79.04 -0.83 40.28
N THR A 7 78.78 -1.10 39.04
CA THR A 7 79.54 -1.19 37.78
C THR A 7 78.65 -1.77 36.67
N THR A 8 78.82 -1.16 35.52
CA THR A 8 78.70 -1.55 34.11
C THR A 8 78.79 -3.07 33.79
N ASP A 9 77.91 -3.53 32.91
CA ASP A 9 78.37 -4.08 31.65
C ASP A 9 77.29 -4.11 30.55
N ALA A 10 77.66 -3.73 29.37
CA ALA A 10 76.83 -3.66 28.16
C ALA A 10 76.76 -5.02 27.48
N MET A 11 75.59 -5.35 26.96
CA MET A 11 75.46 -6.35 25.88
C MET A 11 74.38 -5.95 24.93
N ASN A 12 74.71 -5.45 23.75
CA ASN A 12 73.92 -5.24 22.59
C ASN A 12 73.38 -6.58 22.09
N ILE A 13 72.01 -6.69 21.95
CA ILE A 13 71.41 -7.66 21.10
C ILE A 13 70.35 -6.94 20.25
N GLU A 14 70.66 -6.73 18.96
CA GLU A 14 69.68 -6.38 17.93
C GLU A 14 68.66 -7.49 17.78
N THR A 15 67.40 -7.15 17.94
CA THR A 15 66.31 -7.99 17.44
C THR A 15 65.35 -7.16 16.58
N LYS A 16 65.28 -7.57 15.29
CA LYS A 16 64.37 -7.05 14.26
C LYS A 16 62.90 -7.15 14.71
N PRO A 17 62.04 -6.18 14.39
CA PRO A 17 60.61 -6.36 14.59
C PRO A 17 60.03 -7.28 13.50
N GLN A 18 59.51 -8.42 13.90
CA GLN A 18 58.62 -9.25 13.08
C GLN A 18 57.28 -8.49 12.89
N ARG A 19 56.96 -8.20 11.62
CA ARG A 19 55.61 -7.78 11.22
C ARG A 19 54.71 -9.01 11.21
N GLU A 20 53.90 -9.21 12.23
CA GLU A 20 52.76 -10.10 12.17
C GLU A 20 51.63 -9.43 11.36
N GLY A 21 51.43 -9.96 10.17
CA GLY A 21 50.29 -9.60 9.33
C GLY A 21 48.97 -10.14 9.95
N PHE A 22 48.14 -9.25 10.43
CA PHE A 22 46.76 -9.60 10.79
C PHE A 22 45.99 -9.90 9.51
N HIS A 23 45.88 -11.17 9.16
CA HIS A 23 44.91 -11.67 8.19
C HIS A 23 43.49 -11.58 8.81
N ILE A 24 42.71 -10.53 8.46
CA ILE A 24 41.29 -10.51 8.71
C ILE A 24 40.66 -11.49 7.72
N SER A 25 40.41 -12.69 8.17
CA SER A 25 39.55 -13.64 7.48
C SER A 25 38.11 -13.12 7.53
N SER A 26 37.68 -12.45 6.46
CA SER A 26 36.29 -12.07 6.27
C SER A 26 35.45 -13.34 6.22
N SER A 27 34.70 -13.57 7.27
CA SER A 27 33.86 -14.76 7.46
C SER A 27 32.84 -14.89 6.33
N SER A 28 32.96 -15.95 5.56
CA SER A 28 31.99 -16.38 4.54
C SER A 28 30.59 -16.68 5.10
N ARG A 29 30.42 -16.62 6.44
CA ARG A 29 29.15 -16.81 7.13
C ARG A 29 28.17 -15.64 6.95
N SER A 30 28.65 -14.38 6.92
CA SER A 30 27.77 -13.21 6.75
C SER A 30 27.18 -13.12 5.34
N ARG A 31 27.94 -13.53 4.32
CA ARG A 31 27.44 -13.57 2.93
C ARG A 31 26.41 -14.67 2.71
N ARG A 32 26.57 -15.83 3.38
CA ARG A 32 25.60 -16.93 3.29
C ARG A 32 24.30 -16.62 4.03
N LEU A 33 24.35 -15.90 5.15
CA LEU A 33 23.14 -15.45 5.85
C LEU A 33 22.33 -14.43 5.03
N ALA A 34 23.01 -13.45 4.41
CA ALA A 34 22.38 -12.46 3.55
C ALA A 34 21.75 -13.10 2.28
N THR A 35 22.42 -14.10 1.68
CA THR A 35 21.90 -14.83 0.52
C THR A 35 20.76 -15.77 0.90
N THR A 36 20.78 -16.35 2.10
CA THR A 36 19.71 -17.24 2.58
C THR A 36 18.46 -16.44 2.96
N ILE A 37 18.60 -15.25 3.54
CA ILE A 37 17.46 -14.35 3.84
C ILE A 37 16.86 -13.83 2.53
N LEU A 38 17.65 -13.49 1.52
CA LEU A 38 17.17 -13.07 0.20
C LEU A 38 16.49 -14.21 -0.58
N ALA A 39 16.93 -15.46 -0.41
CA ALA A 39 16.34 -16.62 -1.07
C ALA A 39 15.04 -17.10 -0.40
N LEU A 40 14.82 -16.83 0.89
CA LEU A 40 13.58 -17.18 1.61
C LEU A 40 12.43 -16.18 1.33
N THR A 41 12.73 -15.00 0.80
CA THR A 41 11.72 -14.00 0.40
C THR A 41 11.18 -14.19 -1.03
N ILE A 42 11.65 -15.19 -1.78
CA ILE A 42 11.29 -15.41 -3.22
C ILE A 42 10.32 -16.60 -3.41
N LEU A 43 10.02 -17.40 -2.39
CA LEU A 43 9.22 -18.62 -2.48
C LEU A 43 8.02 -18.64 -1.53
N GLY A 44 7.13 -17.66 -1.64
CA GLY A 44 5.80 -17.71 -1.03
C GLY A 44 4.72 -17.49 -2.10
N PRO A 45 3.58 -18.18 -2.04
CA PRO A 45 2.46 -17.97 -2.96
C PRO A 45 1.89 -16.56 -2.82
N ILE A 46 1.33 -16.04 -3.88
CA ILE A 46 1.03 -14.63 -4.15
C ILE A 46 -0.46 -14.36 -3.99
N PHE A 47 -0.90 -13.31 -3.19
CA PHE A 47 -2.32 -13.07 -2.92
C PHE A 47 -2.63 -11.60 -2.53
N ALA A 48 -3.64 -10.89 -3.06
CA ALA A 48 -3.92 -9.48 -2.76
C ALA A 48 -5.39 -9.05 -2.71
N PHE A 49 -5.67 -8.06 -1.86
CA PHE A 49 -6.87 -7.22 -1.88
C PHE A 49 -6.55 -5.80 -2.38
N ALA A 50 -7.56 -5.08 -2.87
CA ALA A 50 -7.48 -3.65 -3.14
C ALA A 50 -7.38 -2.86 -1.81
N GLN A 51 -6.19 -2.83 -1.23
CA GLN A 51 -5.88 -2.13 0.00
C GLN A 51 -5.20 -0.80 -0.30
N ILE A 52 -5.55 0.26 0.46
CA ILE A 52 -4.84 1.53 0.36
C ILE A 52 -3.39 1.36 0.81
N PRO A 53 -2.41 1.95 0.10
CA PRO A 53 -1.02 1.85 0.51
C PRO A 53 -0.78 2.44 1.90
N PRO A 54 0.07 1.83 2.74
CA PRO A 54 0.54 2.43 3.99
C PRO A 54 1.10 3.83 3.74
N ARG A 55 0.94 4.72 4.72
CA ARG A 55 1.38 6.14 4.67
C ARG A 55 0.64 7.02 3.66
N PHE A 56 -0.41 6.52 3.03
CA PHE A 56 -1.21 7.30 2.07
C PHE A 56 -1.81 8.56 2.73
N TYR A 57 -2.25 8.46 3.98
CA TYR A 57 -2.87 9.56 4.72
C TYR A 57 -1.89 10.42 5.53
N TRP A 58 -0.59 10.25 5.35
CA TRP A 58 0.39 11.15 5.95
C TRP A 58 0.26 12.54 5.33
N LYS A 59 0.30 13.56 6.19
CA LYS A 59 0.13 14.94 5.74
C LYS A 59 1.39 15.48 5.08
N SER A 60 1.19 16.29 4.06
CA SER A 60 2.22 17.04 3.34
C SER A 60 1.85 18.52 3.28
N LEU A 61 2.66 19.32 2.58
CA LEU A 61 2.38 20.73 2.37
C LEU A 61 1.05 20.94 1.66
N ALA A 62 0.23 21.85 2.18
CA ALA A 62 -0.98 22.29 1.50
C ALA A 62 -0.60 22.97 0.17
N GLY A 63 -1.18 22.53 -0.94
CA GLY A 63 -0.78 22.85 -2.30
C GLY A 63 0.11 21.81 -2.97
N ALA A 64 0.47 20.73 -2.25
CA ALA A 64 1.16 19.59 -2.85
C ALA A 64 0.26 18.88 -3.87
N ASN A 65 0.91 18.33 -4.87
CA ASN A 65 0.30 17.50 -5.90
C ASN A 65 1.06 16.19 -5.99
N ALA A 66 0.38 15.12 -6.39
CA ALA A 66 1.00 13.83 -6.63
C ALA A 66 0.33 13.11 -7.81
N VAL A 67 1.13 12.34 -8.54
CA VAL A 67 0.67 11.40 -9.56
C VAL A 67 1.14 10.01 -9.13
N PRO A 68 0.28 9.19 -8.57
CA PRO A 68 0.54 7.76 -8.39
C PRO A 68 0.30 7.00 -9.70
N VAL A 69 1.16 6.03 -9.98
CA VAL A 69 0.95 4.96 -10.94
C VAL A 69 1.08 3.66 -10.16
N ILE A 70 -0.01 2.92 -10.07
CA ILE A 70 -0.11 1.70 -9.26
C ILE A 70 -0.35 0.55 -10.22
N TYR A 71 0.48 -0.48 -10.17
CA TYR A 71 0.25 -1.73 -10.87
C TYR A 71 -0.05 -2.83 -9.87
N GLN A 72 -1.07 -3.63 -10.17
CA GLN A 72 -1.48 -4.79 -9.38
C GLN A 72 -1.62 -6.01 -10.30
N SER A 73 -1.12 -7.14 -9.82
CA SER A 73 -1.41 -8.45 -10.39
C SER A 73 -2.13 -9.26 -9.32
N LEU A 74 -3.34 -9.67 -9.61
CA LEU A 74 -4.32 -10.19 -8.66
C LEU A 74 -4.84 -11.53 -9.16
N SER A 75 -5.03 -12.50 -8.25
CA SER A 75 -5.64 -13.80 -8.53
C SER A 75 -6.65 -14.15 -7.44
N GLY A 76 -7.74 -14.82 -7.80
CA GLY A 76 -8.74 -15.17 -6.80
C GLY A 76 -9.99 -15.85 -7.33
N ASN A 77 -11.05 -15.82 -6.53
CA ASN A 77 -12.36 -16.38 -6.87
C ASN A 77 -13.50 -15.32 -6.92
N ALA A 78 -13.10 -14.06 -6.98
CA ALA A 78 -13.98 -12.92 -7.22
C ALA A 78 -13.33 -12.01 -8.26
N ASN A 79 -14.13 -11.16 -8.94
CA ASN A 79 -13.61 -10.14 -9.83
C ASN A 79 -12.86 -9.06 -9.02
N PRO A 80 -11.53 -8.91 -9.16
CA PRO A 80 -10.79 -7.91 -8.37
C PRO A 80 -11.12 -6.46 -8.71
N MET A 81 -11.85 -6.20 -9.81
CA MET A 81 -12.33 -4.87 -10.18
C MET A 81 -13.64 -4.51 -9.46
N ASP A 82 -14.38 -5.51 -8.94
CA ASP A 82 -15.59 -5.28 -8.18
C ASP A 82 -15.31 -5.23 -6.67
N PRO A 83 -15.35 -4.04 -6.03
CA PRO A 83 -15.13 -3.95 -4.58
C PRO A 83 -16.22 -4.61 -3.74
N ALA A 84 -17.27 -5.15 -4.33
CA ALA A 84 -18.23 -6.00 -3.63
C ALA A 84 -17.65 -7.39 -3.32
N ASP A 85 -16.56 -7.78 -4.00
CA ASP A 85 -15.92 -9.10 -3.86
C ASP A 85 -16.94 -10.25 -4.06
N PHE A 86 -17.77 -10.15 -5.10
CA PHE A 86 -18.77 -11.17 -5.41
C PHE A 86 -18.09 -12.51 -5.70
N VAL A 87 -18.16 -13.42 -4.73
CA VAL A 87 -17.51 -14.72 -4.81
C VAL A 87 -18.31 -15.68 -5.67
N SER A 88 -17.67 -16.30 -6.65
CA SER A 88 -18.21 -17.42 -7.40
C SER A 88 -17.46 -18.70 -7.03
N ALA A 89 -18.19 -19.70 -6.54
CA ALA A 89 -17.59 -20.97 -6.15
C ALA A 89 -16.83 -21.63 -7.32
N ASN A 90 -15.62 -22.07 -7.07
CA ASN A 90 -14.69 -22.66 -8.07
C ASN A 90 -14.25 -21.69 -9.19
N ALA A 91 -14.45 -20.38 -9.04
CA ALA A 91 -13.87 -19.44 -9.97
C ALA A 91 -12.34 -19.39 -9.83
N ALA A 92 -11.67 -19.17 -10.95
CA ALA A 92 -10.24 -18.90 -11.04
C ALA A 92 -10.07 -17.69 -11.96
N ILE A 93 -9.80 -16.55 -11.34
CA ILE A 93 -9.79 -15.23 -11.98
C ILE A 93 -8.43 -14.58 -11.74
N ASP A 94 -7.81 -14.12 -12.82
CA ASP A 94 -6.57 -13.35 -12.79
C ASP A 94 -6.81 -11.95 -13.36
N ALA A 95 -6.23 -10.94 -12.71
CA ALA A 95 -6.28 -9.56 -13.19
C ALA A 95 -4.91 -8.90 -13.15
N ASN A 96 -4.61 -8.12 -14.18
CA ASN A 96 -3.44 -7.27 -14.27
C ASN A 96 -3.94 -5.85 -14.53
N VAL A 97 -3.89 -5.01 -13.50
CA VAL A 97 -4.51 -3.68 -13.49
C VAL A 97 -3.47 -2.63 -13.16
N ALA A 98 -3.40 -1.58 -13.97
CA ALA A 98 -2.74 -0.35 -13.64
C ALA A 98 -3.78 0.70 -13.21
N MET A 99 -3.49 1.48 -12.18
CA MET A 99 -4.26 2.66 -11.81
C MET A 99 -3.38 3.88 -11.95
N VAL A 100 -3.85 4.87 -12.70
CA VAL A 100 -3.18 6.17 -12.82
C VAL A 100 -4.03 7.21 -12.11
N GLY A 101 -3.41 8.02 -11.28
CA GLY A 101 -4.17 8.99 -10.50
C GLY A 101 -3.54 10.36 -10.46
N TYR A 102 -4.30 11.29 -9.91
CA TYR A 102 -3.86 12.62 -9.53
C TYR A 102 -4.44 12.99 -8.18
N ALA A 103 -3.59 13.42 -7.26
CA ALA A 103 -4.01 13.89 -5.94
C ALA A 103 -3.53 15.32 -5.68
N LYS A 104 -4.35 16.09 -4.97
CA LYS A 104 -4.06 17.47 -4.58
C LYS A 104 -4.48 17.73 -3.15
N LEU A 105 -3.57 18.34 -2.37
CA LEU A 105 -3.82 18.78 -1.02
C LEU A 105 -4.13 20.27 -1.00
N LEU A 106 -5.23 20.65 -0.38
CA LEU A 106 -5.66 22.05 -0.28
C LEU A 106 -5.87 22.43 1.19
N PRO A 107 -5.58 23.68 1.59
CA PRO A 107 -5.96 24.16 2.90
C PRO A 107 -7.43 24.60 2.87
N LEU A 108 -8.26 24.03 3.76
CA LEU A 108 -9.66 24.41 3.94
C LEU A 108 -9.93 24.55 5.44
N PHE A 109 -10.39 25.73 5.91
CA PHE A 109 -10.64 26.02 7.33
C PHE A 109 -9.50 25.58 8.29
N ASP A 110 -8.25 25.90 7.92
CA ASP A 110 -7.01 25.49 8.60
C ASP A 110 -6.76 23.98 8.68
N ARG A 111 -7.51 23.16 7.96
CA ARG A 111 -7.35 21.72 7.84
C ARG A 111 -6.93 21.34 6.42
N THR A 112 -6.42 20.13 6.26
CA THR A 112 -6.09 19.60 4.94
C THR A 112 -7.33 18.97 4.31
N LEU A 113 -7.68 19.45 3.11
CA LEU A 113 -8.58 18.79 2.17
C LEU A 113 -7.74 18.05 1.14
N THR A 114 -8.00 16.77 0.95
CA THR A 114 -7.41 15.93 -0.10
C THR A 114 -8.46 15.71 -1.17
N LEU A 115 -8.07 15.92 -2.43
CA LEU A 115 -8.86 15.54 -3.59
C LEU A 115 -7.99 14.59 -4.43
N ALA A 116 -8.52 13.42 -4.77
CA ALA A 116 -7.82 12.49 -5.64
C ALA A 116 -8.79 11.88 -6.66
N VAL A 117 -8.27 11.59 -7.83
CA VAL A 117 -8.95 10.82 -8.87
C VAL A 117 -8.03 9.69 -9.30
N LEU A 118 -8.60 8.51 -9.53
CA LEU A 118 -7.89 7.32 -9.99
C LEU A 118 -8.68 6.70 -11.14
N GLU A 119 -7.96 6.31 -12.17
CA GLU A 119 -8.48 5.64 -13.36
C GLU A 119 -7.83 4.27 -13.48
N PRO A 120 -8.59 3.16 -13.32
CA PRO A 120 -8.09 1.81 -13.56
C PRO A 120 -8.08 1.48 -15.05
N VAL A 121 -7.05 0.78 -15.49
CA VAL A 121 -6.92 0.21 -16.82
C VAL A 121 -6.23 -1.14 -16.72
N GLY A 122 -6.71 -2.15 -17.43
CA GLY A 122 -6.08 -3.45 -17.32
C GLY A 122 -6.73 -4.56 -18.10
N ARG A 123 -6.43 -5.76 -17.65
CA ARG A 123 -6.96 -7.00 -18.18
C ARG A 123 -7.42 -7.89 -17.04
N ILE A 124 -8.56 -8.51 -17.20
CA ILE A 124 -9.10 -9.56 -16.34
C ILE A 124 -9.39 -10.79 -17.18
N SER A 125 -9.06 -11.97 -16.69
CA SER A 125 -9.32 -13.23 -17.39
C SER A 125 -9.58 -14.34 -16.38
N GLY A 126 -10.33 -15.34 -16.79
CA GLY A 126 -10.55 -16.51 -15.95
C GLY A 126 -11.86 -17.23 -16.23
N GLU A 127 -12.14 -18.19 -15.35
CA GLU A 127 -13.34 -19.01 -15.40
C GLU A 127 -14.22 -18.74 -14.16
N THR A 128 -15.52 -18.61 -14.38
CA THR A 128 -16.51 -18.46 -13.32
C THR A 128 -17.82 -19.16 -13.70
N THR A 129 -18.56 -19.63 -12.70
CA THR A 129 -19.88 -20.25 -12.91
C THR A 129 -20.96 -19.41 -12.26
N LEU A 130 -21.87 -18.85 -13.06
CA LEU A 130 -23.00 -18.05 -12.60
C LEU A 130 -24.32 -18.66 -13.06
N ALA A 131 -25.29 -18.78 -12.17
CA ALA A 131 -26.60 -19.37 -12.46
C ALA A 131 -26.50 -20.73 -13.19
N GLY A 132 -25.50 -21.56 -12.91
CA GLY A 132 -25.25 -22.87 -13.52
C GLY A 132 -24.62 -22.84 -14.92
N ARG A 133 -24.26 -21.68 -15.44
CA ARG A 133 -23.53 -21.51 -16.69
C ARG A 133 -22.07 -21.19 -16.45
N LEU A 134 -21.18 -21.90 -17.16
CA LEU A 134 -19.73 -21.63 -17.14
C LEU A 134 -19.41 -20.49 -18.12
N TYR A 135 -18.65 -19.51 -17.63
CA TYR A 135 -18.07 -18.43 -18.40
C TYR A 135 -16.55 -18.58 -18.37
N ASN A 136 -15.92 -18.51 -19.53
CA ASN A 136 -14.46 -18.43 -19.67
C ASN A 136 -14.20 -17.18 -20.51
N GLN A 137 -13.65 -16.16 -19.90
CA GLN A 137 -13.63 -14.82 -20.46
C GLN A 137 -12.29 -14.13 -20.27
N ASP A 138 -12.05 -13.14 -21.12
CA ASP A 138 -10.86 -12.28 -21.14
C ASP A 138 -11.31 -10.89 -21.57
N ALA A 139 -11.29 -9.94 -20.65
CA ALA A 139 -11.65 -8.54 -20.91
C ALA A 139 -10.44 -7.63 -20.70
N THR A 140 -10.28 -6.64 -21.56
CA THR A 140 -9.22 -5.62 -21.49
C THR A 140 -9.81 -4.27 -21.76
N GLY A 141 -9.44 -3.25 -20.95
CA GLY A 141 -9.94 -1.89 -21.14
C GLY A 141 -9.83 -1.03 -19.90
N PHE A 142 -10.72 -0.06 -19.76
CA PHE A 142 -10.79 0.86 -18.62
C PHE A 142 -11.83 0.37 -17.61
N GLY A 143 -11.51 0.50 -16.33
CA GLY A 143 -12.47 0.27 -15.26
C GLY A 143 -13.25 1.54 -14.90
N ASP A 144 -13.94 1.52 -13.78
CA ASP A 144 -14.70 2.66 -13.28
C ASP A 144 -13.78 3.66 -12.55
N PRO A 145 -13.75 4.94 -12.94
CA PRO A 145 -12.92 5.92 -12.24
C PRO A 145 -13.47 6.26 -10.86
N LEU A 146 -12.54 6.44 -9.92
CA LEU A 146 -12.81 6.78 -8.53
C LEU A 146 -12.43 8.24 -8.24
N LEU A 147 -13.33 8.96 -7.56
CA LEU A 147 -13.06 10.26 -6.93
C LEU A 147 -13.02 10.08 -5.41
N GLU A 148 -11.90 10.46 -4.79
CA GLU A 148 -11.76 10.53 -3.33
C GLU A 148 -11.77 11.99 -2.86
N VAL A 149 -12.57 12.26 -1.81
CA VAL A 149 -12.57 13.52 -1.06
C VAL A 149 -12.24 13.20 0.39
N GLY A 150 -11.09 13.66 0.86
CA GLY A 150 -10.63 13.48 2.23
C GLY A 150 -10.55 14.81 2.98
N TYR A 151 -11.04 14.86 4.22
CA TYR A 151 -10.97 16.05 5.06
C TYR A 151 -10.42 15.72 6.45
N ASN A 152 -9.36 16.42 6.87
CA ASN A 152 -8.78 16.23 8.18
C ASN A 152 -9.66 16.80 9.29
N LEU A 153 -10.16 15.94 10.19
CA LEU A 153 -10.99 16.31 11.33
C LEU A 153 -10.18 16.60 12.58
N ILE A 154 -9.24 15.70 12.90
CA ILE A 154 -8.38 15.77 14.09
C ILE A 154 -6.93 15.65 13.64
N GLY A 155 -6.04 16.40 14.32
CA GLY A 155 -4.60 16.39 14.05
C GLY A 155 -4.03 17.77 13.79
N PRO A 156 -2.84 17.85 13.22
CA PRO A 156 -2.19 19.12 12.95
C PRO A 156 -2.95 19.95 11.93
N LYS A 157 -2.81 21.27 12.04
CA LYS A 157 -3.33 22.20 11.03
C LYS A 157 -2.68 21.96 9.67
N ALA A 158 -3.32 22.44 8.61
CA ALA A 158 -2.76 22.39 7.26
C ALA A 158 -1.38 23.04 7.23
N ILE A 159 -0.39 22.32 6.72
CA ILE A 159 1.01 22.75 6.65
C ILE A 159 1.13 23.71 5.47
N LYS A 160 1.28 25.02 5.73
CA LYS A 160 1.27 26.06 4.68
C LYS A 160 2.65 26.55 4.26
N ASN A 161 3.70 26.20 5.03
CA ASN A 161 5.07 26.68 4.80
C ASN A 161 6.11 25.62 5.20
N ILE A 162 7.35 25.82 4.77
CA ILE A 162 8.46 24.89 5.02
C ILE A 162 8.83 24.80 6.52
N PRO A 163 8.92 25.90 7.30
CA PRO A 163 9.18 25.80 8.73
C PRO A 163 8.17 24.94 9.49
N ASP A 164 6.88 25.03 9.15
CA ASP A 164 5.85 24.19 9.76
C ASP A 164 5.99 22.72 9.33
N MET A 165 6.38 22.46 8.08
CA MET A 165 6.66 21.10 7.61
C MET A 165 7.83 20.45 8.39
N LEU A 166 8.89 21.21 8.68
CA LEU A 166 10.03 20.72 9.46
C LEU A 166 9.70 20.45 10.92
N ARG A 167 8.67 21.11 11.46
CA ARG A 167 8.17 20.92 12.83
C ARG A 167 7.01 19.93 12.90
N TYR A 168 6.56 19.44 11.77
CA TYR A 168 5.39 18.58 11.70
C TYR A 168 5.61 17.26 12.44
N GLU A 169 4.68 16.94 13.30
CA GLU A 169 4.52 15.62 13.94
C GLU A 169 3.03 15.23 13.86
N PRO A 170 2.67 14.07 13.29
CA PRO A 170 1.27 13.67 13.16
C PRO A 170 0.61 13.43 14.51
N LYS A 171 1.34 12.93 15.51
CA LYS A 171 0.82 12.50 16.83
C LYS A 171 -0.38 11.58 16.65
N LEU A 172 -1.57 12.13 16.59
CA LEU A 172 -2.82 11.48 16.20
C LEU A 172 -3.49 12.33 15.12
N SER A 173 -3.79 11.71 13.99
CA SER A 173 -4.57 12.32 12.90
C SER A 173 -5.78 11.44 12.57
N LEU A 174 -6.95 12.07 12.39
CA LEU A 174 -8.18 11.43 11.93
C LEU A 174 -8.71 12.24 10.76
N ASP A 175 -8.98 11.56 9.68
CA ASP A 175 -9.64 12.14 8.50
C ASP A 175 -11.03 11.52 8.32
N LEU A 176 -11.91 12.21 7.61
CA LEU A 176 -13.11 11.65 6.99
C LEU A 176 -12.86 11.54 5.50
N ILE A 177 -13.19 10.39 4.91
CA ILE A 177 -13.05 10.13 3.48
C ILE A 177 -14.38 9.73 2.90
N VAL A 178 -14.63 10.21 1.70
CA VAL A 178 -15.75 9.81 0.85
C VAL A 178 -15.18 9.49 -0.53
N ASP A 179 -15.41 8.26 -0.97
CA ASP A 179 -15.11 7.80 -2.33
C ASP A 179 -16.41 7.66 -3.11
N VAL A 180 -16.39 8.08 -4.36
CA VAL A 180 -17.47 7.85 -5.32
C VAL A 180 -16.85 7.26 -6.58
N VAL A 181 -17.41 6.16 -7.04
CA VAL A 181 -16.98 5.48 -8.27
C VAL A 181 -18.07 5.62 -9.32
N PHE A 182 -17.65 6.05 -10.51
CA PHE A 182 -18.54 6.37 -11.62
C PHE A 182 -18.64 5.19 -12.57
N PRO A 183 -19.84 4.65 -12.85
CA PRO A 183 -20.01 3.48 -13.71
C PRO A 183 -19.86 3.84 -15.21
N ILE A 184 -18.66 4.21 -15.62
CA ILE A 184 -18.34 4.61 -17.00
C ILE A 184 -17.20 3.78 -17.61
N GLY A 185 -16.73 2.76 -16.89
CA GLY A 185 -15.77 1.78 -17.38
C GLY A 185 -16.36 0.86 -18.46
N GLU A 186 -15.49 0.12 -19.11
CA GLU A 186 -15.91 -0.84 -20.15
C GLU A 186 -16.70 -1.99 -19.54
N TYR A 187 -17.91 -2.19 -20.06
CA TYR A 187 -18.87 -3.16 -19.56
C TYR A 187 -19.61 -3.83 -20.71
N ASP A 188 -19.68 -5.16 -20.68
CA ASP A 188 -20.51 -5.98 -21.55
C ASP A 188 -21.47 -6.78 -20.67
N SER A 189 -22.78 -6.59 -20.88
CA SER A 189 -23.84 -7.22 -20.07
C SER A 189 -23.97 -8.72 -20.29
N ASP A 190 -23.44 -9.27 -21.40
CA ASP A 190 -23.43 -10.69 -21.67
C ASP A 190 -22.21 -11.42 -21.03
N GLU A 191 -21.28 -10.64 -20.46
CA GLU A 191 -20.07 -11.16 -19.84
C GLU A 191 -20.11 -11.08 -18.31
N ALA A 192 -19.60 -12.12 -17.65
CA ALA A 192 -19.52 -12.19 -16.18
C ALA A 192 -18.29 -11.47 -15.60
N LEU A 193 -17.21 -11.31 -16.39
CA LEU A 193 -15.99 -10.62 -16.02
C LEU A 193 -15.87 -9.33 -16.80
N ASN A 194 -15.98 -8.22 -16.11
CA ASN A 194 -15.91 -6.87 -16.65
C ASN A 194 -14.91 -6.02 -15.87
N LEU A 195 -14.38 -4.97 -16.50
CA LEU A 195 -13.55 -3.96 -15.86
C LEU A 195 -14.40 -2.84 -15.23
N GLY A 196 -15.47 -2.42 -15.89
CA GLY A 196 -16.53 -1.58 -15.33
C GLY A 196 -17.62 -2.42 -14.66
N MET A 197 -18.29 -1.87 -13.64
CA MET A 197 -19.30 -2.61 -12.84
C MET A 197 -20.74 -2.26 -13.20
N ASN A 198 -20.94 -1.29 -14.10
CA ASN A 198 -22.28 -0.83 -14.54
C ASN A 198 -23.23 -0.44 -13.38
N ARG A 199 -22.66 0.01 -12.27
CA ARG A 199 -23.40 0.48 -11.09
C ARG A 199 -22.63 1.53 -10.33
N TRP A 200 -23.32 2.45 -9.68
CA TRP A 200 -22.70 3.36 -8.74
C TRP A 200 -22.29 2.61 -7.48
N TYR A 201 -21.13 2.94 -6.97
CA TYR A 201 -20.70 2.48 -5.64
C TYR A 201 -19.77 3.51 -5.02
N GLY A 202 -19.61 3.42 -3.72
CA GLY A 202 -18.75 4.35 -3.01
C GLY A 202 -18.46 3.89 -1.60
N ARG A 203 -17.58 4.62 -0.95
CA ARG A 203 -17.10 4.30 0.38
C ARG A 203 -17.12 5.54 1.26
N VAL A 204 -17.49 5.35 2.53
CA VAL A 204 -17.25 6.33 3.58
C VAL A 204 -16.35 5.69 4.62
N GLY A 205 -15.31 6.42 5.04
CA GLY A 205 -14.35 5.87 6.00
C GLY A 205 -13.60 6.93 6.78
N ALA A 206 -12.90 6.48 7.80
CA ALA A 206 -12.23 7.34 8.77
C ALA A 206 -10.78 6.86 9.05
N PRO A 207 -9.80 7.19 8.20
CA PRO A 207 -8.41 6.82 8.44
C PRO A 207 -7.85 7.55 9.67
N ILE A 208 -7.21 6.76 10.53
CA ILE A 208 -6.54 7.20 11.74
C ILE A 208 -5.05 6.90 11.57
N VAL A 209 -4.21 7.90 11.77
CA VAL A 209 -2.76 7.76 11.81
C VAL A 209 -2.27 8.06 13.21
N TRP A 210 -1.68 7.07 13.87
CA TRP A 210 -1.11 7.22 15.20
C TRP A 210 0.41 7.08 15.15
N GLN A 211 1.11 8.17 15.52
CA GLN A 211 2.56 8.19 15.66
C GLN A 211 2.98 7.40 16.89
N ILE A 212 3.92 6.48 16.71
CA ILE A 212 4.54 5.71 17.79
C ILE A 212 6.01 6.14 17.93
N GLY A 213 6.35 6.85 19.00
CA GLY A 213 7.72 7.30 19.27
C GLY A 213 8.16 8.56 18.47
N PRO A 214 9.46 8.74 18.23
CA PRO A 214 9.99 9.97 17.64
C PRO A 214 9.65 10.11 16.16
N TRP A 215 9.35 11.35 15.74
CA TRP A 215 9.11 11.67 14.31
C TRP A 215 10.40 12.16 13.64
N VAL A 216 11.35 11.27 13.50
CA VAL A 216 12.65 11.55 12.89
C VAL A 216 12.85 10.59 11.71
N PRO A 217 13.22 11.08 10.50
CA PRO A 217 13.55 10.21 9.37
C PRO A 217 14.51 9.09 9.77
N GLY A 218 14.25 7.88 9.32
CA GLY A 218 14.96 6.67 9.72
C GLY A 218 14.50 6.02 11.03
N ARG A 219 13.55 6.66 11.77
CA ARG A 219 13.01 6.14 13.05
C ARG A 219 11.50 6.28 13.18
N ARG A 220 10.83 6.87 12.19
CA ARG A 220 9.37 7.06 12.24
C ARG A 220 8.68 5.71 12.30
N THR A 221 7.70 5.61 13.18
CA THR A 221 6.81 4.45 13.30
C THR A 221 5.39 4.98 13.42
N THR A 222 4.47 4.41 12.64
CA THR A 222 3.04 4.70 12.76
C THR A 222 2.25 3.39 12.84
N PHE A 223 1.16 3.46 13.58
CA PHE A 223 0.06 2.53 13.47
C PHE A 223 -1.09 3.27 12.78
N GLU A 224 -1.55 2.73 11.67
CA GLU A 224 -2.59 3.31 10.84
C GLU A 224 -3.77 2.37 10.81
N VAL A 225 -4.99 2.89 10.97
CA VAL A 225 -6.22 2.09 10.93
C VAL A 225 -7.24 2.83 10.09
N PHE A 226 -7.88 2.12 9.18
CA PHE A 226 -8.88 2.68 8.29
C PHE A 226 -10.18 1.85 8.30
N PRO A 227 -11.09 2.11 9.23
CA PRO A 227 -12.46 1.59 9.15
C PRO A 227 -13.25 2.31 8.06
N SER A 228 -13.96 1.56 7.26
CA SER A 228 -14.80 2.09 6.18
C SER A 228 -16.00 1.19 5.89
N VAL A 229 -17.01 1.77 5.24
CA VAL A 229 -18.19 1.04 4.75
C VAL A 229 -18.38 1.37 3.28
N TRP A 230 -18.49 0.33 2.47
CA TRP A 230 -18.87 0.40 1.07
C TRP A 230 -20.37 0.29 0.90
N PHE A 231 -20.91 1.05 -0.06
CA PHE A 231 -22.31 1.05 -0.47
C PHE A 231 -22.37 0.85 -1.98
N TYR A 232 -23.34 0.09 -2.44
CA TYR A 232 -23.47 -0.32 -3.84
C TYR A 232 -24.89 -0.01 -4.32
N GLY A 233 -25.00 0.49 -5.56
CA GLY A 233 -26.23 0.42 -6.34
C GLY A 233 -26.41 -0.96 -6.97
N ASP A 234 -27.57 -1.22 -7.52
CA ASP A 234 -27.82 -2.44 -8.27
C ASP A 234 -27.22 -2.34 -9.68
N ASN A 235 -26.80 -3.50 -10.23
CA ASN A 235 -26.55 -3.66 -11.64
C ASN A 235 -27.69 -4.51 -12.23
N ASP A 236 -28.59 -3.86 -12.97
CA ASP A 236 -29.82 -4.47 -13.47
C ASP A 236 -29.62 -5.30 -14.75
N ASP A 237 -28.39 -5.34 -15.28
CA ASP A 237 -28.07 -6.03 -16.54
C ASP A 237 -26.74 -6.79 -16.42
N PHE A 238 -26.63 -7.68 -15.44
CA PHE A 238 -25.47 -8.53 -15.19
C PHE A 238 -25.77 -9.96 -15.68
N VAL A 239 -25.30 -10.30 -16.87
CA VAL A 239 -25.56 -11.58 -17.59
C VAL A 239 -27.05 -11.96 -17.60
N GLY A 240 -27.91 -10.95 -17.84
CA GLY A 240 -29.38 -11.09 -17.82
C GLY A 240 -30.00 -11.19 -16.43
N HIS A 241 -29.28 -10.81 -15.38
CA HIS A 241 -29.74 -10.83 -14.00
C HIS A 241 -29.52 -9.46 -13.33
N THR A 242 -30.30 -9.18 -12.27
CA THR A 242 -30.00 -8.07 -11.38
C THR A 242 -29.01 -8.55 -10.30
N LEU A 243 -27.86 -7.87 -10.20
CA LEU A 243 -26.87 -8.05 -9.13
C LEU A 243 -27.03 -6.93 -8.10
N SER A 244 -27.45 -7.29 -6.90
CA SER A 244 -27.53 -6.39 -5.74
C SER A 244 -26.50 -6.80 -4.68
N THR A 245 -26.00 -5.83 -3.91
CA THR A 245 -25.02 -6.10 -2.86
C THR A 245 -25.32 -5.27 -1.61
N ASP A 246 -25.41 -5.93 -0.47
CA ASP A 246 -25.52 -5.29 0.84
C ASP A 246 -24.28 -4.47 1.20
N PRO A 247 -24.35 -3.48 2.09
CA PRO A 247 -23.18 -2.75 2.54
C PRO A 247 -22.09 -3.66 3.11
N LYS A 248 -20.82 -3.36 2.77
CA LYS A 248 -19.62 -4.09 3.22
C LYS A 248 -18.78 -3.23 4.15
N PHE A 249 -18.48 -3.75 5.33
CA PHE A 249 -17.47 -3.19 6.23
C PHE A 249 -16.08 -3.64 5.81
N GLN A 250 -15.14 -2.69 5.79
CA GLN A 250 -13.71 -2.93 5.55
C GLN A 250 -12.90 -2.24 6.62
N LEU A 251 -12.00 -2.98 7.25
CA LEU A 251 -11.02 -2.47 8.18
C LEU A 251 -9.62 -2.77 7.64
N GLU A 252 -8.86 -1.72 7.37
CA GLU A 252 -7.45 -1.82 7.01
C GLU A 252 -6.59 -1.38 8.19
N ALA A 253 -5.44 -2.03 8.40
CA ALA A 253 -4.48 -1.59 9.38
C ALA A 253 -3.03 -1.82 8.91
N HIS A 254 -2.16 -0.88 9.27
CA HIS A 254 -0.76 -0.86 8.88
C HIS A 254 0.13 -0.52 10.07
N LEU A 255 1.14 -1.32 10.31
CA LEU A 255 2.21 -0.98 11.24
C LEU A 255 3.47 -0.66 10.44
N THR A 256 3.78 0.64 10.28
CA THR A 256 4.90 1.08 9.44
C THR A 256 6.11 1.45 10.27
N ARG A 257 7.31 1.19 9.72
CA ARG A 257 8.57 1.54 10.36
C ARG A 257 9.61 1.99 9.32
N ASP A 258 10.29 3.12 9.58
CA ASP A 258 11.50 3.48 8.86
C ASP A 258 12.67 2.59 9.33
N PHE A 259 13.40 2.02 8.40
CA PHE A 259 14.66 1.30 8.64
C PHE A 259 15.85 2.20 8.36
N THR A 260 15.72 3.10 7.38
CA THR A 260 16.65 4.18 7.05
C THR A 260 15.84 5.44 6.71
N GLU A 261 16.51 6.56 6.42
CA GLU A 261 15.83 7.79 5.98
C GLU A 261 15.03 7.61 4.70
N ARG A 262 15.41 6.65 3.85
CA ARG A 262 14.80 6.40 2.54
C ARG A 262 14.08 5.06 2.42
N PHE A 263 14.33 4.11 3.32
CA PHE A 263 13.77 2.77 3.26
C PHE A 263 12.92 2.49 4.49
N TRP A 264 11.71 1.98 4.26
CA TRP A 264 10.75 1.62 5.29
C TRP A 264 9.98 0.35 4.92
N GLY A 265 9.31 -0.23 5.89
CA GLY A 265 8.44 -1.37 5.70
C GLY A 265 7.17 -1.24 6.52
N SER A 266 6.16 -2.02 6.16
CA SER A 266 4.88 -2.14 6.82
C SER A 266 4.46 -3.60 6.94
N LEU A 267 3.79 -3.93 8.04
CA LEU A 267 2.93 -5.09 8.16
C LEU A 267 1.50 -4.62 7.96
N ASP A 268 0.78 -5.30 7.10
CA ASP A 268 -0.51 -4.87 6.60
C ASP A 268 -1.58 -5.93 6.90
N THR A 269 -2.80 -5.51 7.19
CA THR A 269 -3.95 -6.40 7.33
C THR A 269 -5.21 -5.73 6.82
N THR A 270 -6.12 -6.54 6.29
CA THR A 270 -7.46 -6.13 5.86
C THR A 270 -8.47 -7.13 6.37
N TYR A 271 -9.56 -6.63 6.95
CA TYR A 271 -10.70 -7.43 7.36
C TYR A 271 -11.95 -6.95 6.64
N LEU A 272 -12.68 -7.89 6.01
CA LEU A 272 -13.92 -7.64 5.27
C LEU A 272 -15.07 -8.37 5.97
N ALA A 273 -16.20 -7.68 6.16
CA ALA A 273 -17.40 -8.27 6.75
C ALA A 273 -18.68 -7.72 6.09
N GLY A 274 -19.68 -8.55 5.91
CA GLY A 274 -20.92 -8.18 5.22
C GLY A 274 -20.81 -8.32 3.71
N GLY A 275 -21.35 -7.37 2.92
CA GLY A 275 -21.25 -7.40 1.47
C GLY A 275 -21.94 -8.60 0.82
N LYS A 276 -23.05 -9.07 1.41
CA LYS A 276 -23.82 -10.16 0.82
C LYS A 276 -24.37 -9.75 -0.54
N SER A 277 -23.95 -10.44 -1.58
CA SER A 277 -24.44 -10.25 -2.93
C SER A 277 -25.60 -11.19 -3.25
N SER A 278 -26.53 -10.77 -4.12
CA SER A 278 -27.66 -11.55 -4.58
C SER A 278 -27.86 -11.40 -6.09
N LEU A 279 -28.17 -12.50 -6.75
CA LEU A 279 -28.59 -12.54 -8.16
C LEU A 279 -30.09 -12.79 -8.24
N ASN A 280 -30.85 -11.84 -8.82
CA ASN A 280 -32.34 -11.90 -8.88
C ASN A 280 -32.97 -12.21 -7.50
N GLY A 281 -32.41 -11.70 -6.41
CA GLY A 281 -32.86 -11.93 -5.03
C GLY A 281 -32.41 -13.27 -4.41
N VAL A 282 -31.68 -14.12 -5.15
CA VAL A 282 -31.06 -15.32 -4.58
C VAL A 282 -29.73 -14.90 -3.96
N ALA A 283 -29.68 -14.86 -2.63
CA ALA A 283 -28.54 -14.39 -1.88
C ALA A 283 -27.43 -15.45 -1.80
N GLY A 284 -26.19 -15.00 -1.94
CA GLY A 284 -24.99 -15.72 -1.55
C GLY A 284 -24.64 -15.56 -0.07
N ASP A 285 -23.42 -15.87 0.31
CA ASP A 285 -22.91 -15.73 1.66
C ASP A 285 -22.39 -14.30 1.93
N SER A 286 -22.36 -13.90 3.19
CA SER A 286 -21.69 -12.67 3.62
C SER A 286 -20.22 -12.92 3.77
N LEU A 287 -19.40 -11.92 3.39
CA LEU A 287 -17.97 -11.97 3.61
C LEU A 287 -17.61 -11.98 5.09
N ASN A 288 -16.59 -12.73 5.43
CA ASN A 288 -15.91 -12.74 6.73
C ASN A 288 -14.44 -13.10 6.46
N THR A 289 -13.70 -12.16 5.90
CA THR A 289 -12.40 -12.42 5.27
C THR A 289 -11.31 -11.62 5.94
N LEU A 290 -10.21 -12.27 6.26
CA LEU A 290 -8.99 -11.67 6.79
C LEU A 290 -7.86 -11.81 5.76
N GLY A 291 -7.30 -10.68 5.36
CA GLY A 291 -6.07 -10.61 4.58
C GLY A 291 -4.91 -10.11 5.42
N VAL A 292 -3.72 -10.66 5.19
CA VAL A 292 -2.47 -10.19 5.79
C VAL A 292 -1.41 -9.99 4.73
N GLY A 293 -0.52 -9.03 4.94
CA GLY A 293 0.49 -8.70 3.96
C GLY A 293 1.62 -7.86 4.51
N PHE A 294 2.43 -7.36 3.60
CA PHE A 294 3.50 -6.42 3.91
C PHE A 294 3.71 -5.46 2.74
N THR A 295 4.28 -4.31 3.06
CA THR A 295 4.70 -3.32 2.07
C THR A 295 6.12 -2.86 2.37
N LEU A 296 6.94 -2.73 1.34
CA LEU A 296 8.26 -2.10 1.37
C LEU A 296 8.19 -0.81 0.57
N GLY A 297 8.81 0.25 1.08
CA GLY A 297 8.83 1.54 0.42
C GLY A 297 10.23 2.13 0.38
N TYR A 298 10.58 2.72 -0.76
CA TYR A 298 11.86 3.35 -0.99
C TYR A 298 11.70 4.74 -1.63
N GLN A 299 12.31 5.75 -0.99
CA GLN A 299 12.37 7.10 -1.52
C GLN A 299 13.53 7.21 -2.51
N ILE A 300 13.25 7.17 -3.81
CA ILE A 300 14.26 7.22 -4.89
C ILE A 300 14.89 8.61 -4.93
N THR A 301 14.05 9.65 -4.97
CA THR A 301 14.44 11.06 -4.88
C THR A 301 13.51 11.79 -3.92
N ASP A 302 13.73 13.05 -3.65
CA ASP A 302 12.84 13.85 -2.79
C ASP A 302 11.38 13.94 -3.33
N ASN A 303 11.21 13.68 -4.62
CA ASN A 303 9.93 13.80 -5.32
C ASN A 303 9.37 12.46 -5.83
N LEU A 304 10.17 11.39 -5.81
CA LEU A 304 9.80 10.10 -6.40
C LEU A 304 9.95 8.98 -5.39
N SER A 305 8.87 8.28 -5.11
CA SER A 305 8.84 7.11 -4.23
C SER A 305 8.36 5.86 -4.96
N LEU A 306 8.92 4.73 -4.55
CA LEU A 306 8.53 3.39 -4.99
C LEU A 306 8.01 2.62 -3.80
N THR A 307 6.90 1.92 -3.95
CA THR A 307 6.45 0.90 -3.00
C THR A 307 6.23 -0.43 -3.72
N ALA A 308 6.50 -1.52 -3.01
CA ALA A 308 6.16 -2.87 -3.44
C ALA A 308 5.48 -3.56 -2.25
N GLY A 309 4.31 -4.10 -2.46
CA GLY A 309 3.52 -4.71 -1.41
C GLY A 309 2.89 -6.01 -1.85
N TYR A 310 2.47 -6.77 -0.86
CA TYR A 310 1.89 -8.07 -0.99
C TYR A 310 0.88 -8.31 0.12
N ILE A 311 -0.30 -8.88 -0.20
CA ILE A 311 -1.31 -9.21 0.79
C ILE A 311 -2.04 -10.51 0.38
N ALA A 312 -2.46 -11.31 1.36
CA ALA A 312 -3.06 -12.63 1.19
C ALA A 312 -4.30 -12.81 2.05
N THR A 313 -5.33 -13.45 1.55
CA THR A 313 -6.38 -14.06 2.38
C THR A 313 -5.79 -15.19 3.20
N VAL A 314 -6.17 -15.28 4.49
CA VAL A 314 -5.62 -16.30 5.42
C VAL A 314 -6.69 -17.17 6.08
N ASN A 315 -7.98 -16.96 5.75
CA ASN A 315 -9.10 -17.72 6.33
C ASN A 315 -10.08 -18.21 5.25
N ASP A 316 -9.56 -18.66 4.11
CA ASP A 316 -10.29 -19.22 2.96
C ASP A 316 -10.46 -20.76 3.07
N SER A 317 -11.22 -21.23 4.02
CA SER A 317 -11.38 -22.68 4.29
C SER A 317 -12.54 -23.33 3.54
N GLY A 318 -13.50 -22.52 3.06
CA GLY A 318 -14.71 -22.96 2.35
C GLY A 318 -14.71 -22.58 0.86
N PRO A 319 -15.52 -23.26 0.05
CA PRO A 319 -15.63 -22.98 -1.39
C PRO A 319 -16.29 -21.63 -1.70
N THR A 320 -17.02 -21.06 -0.73
CA THR A 320 -17.67 -19.76 -0.82
C THR A 320 -16.91 -18.66 -0.09
N ASP A 321 -15.80 -18.99 0.58
CA ASP A 321 -14.95 -17.99 1.20
C ASP A 321 -14.21 -17.20 0.11
N LEU A 322 -14.09 -15.90 0.31
CA LEU A 322 -13.30 -15.07 -0.58
C LEU A 322 -11.82 -15.46 -0.49
N ARG A 323 -11.25 -15.79 -1.63
CA ARG A 323 -9.82 -15.96 -1.80
C ARG A 323 -9.35 -14.97 -2.85
N MET A 324 -8.49 -14.08 -2.46
CA MET A 324 -7.88 -13.12 -3.36
C MET A 324 -6.48 -12.77 -2.94
N ASP A 325 -5.63 -12.67 -3.94
CA ASP A 325 -4.22 -12.53 -3.77
C ASP A 325 -3.53 -11.70 -4.86
N GLY A 326 -2.36 -11.09 -4.53
CA GLY A 326 -1.46 -10.51 -5.51
C GLY A 326 -0.46 -9.52 -4.95
N PHE A 327 0.36 -9.07 -5.81
CA PHE A 327 1.32 -8.03 -5.49
C PHE A 327 0.91 -6.68 -6.08
N ARG A 328 1.42 -5.63 -5.45
CA ARG A 328 1.25 -4.26 -5.89
C ARG A 328 2.62 -3.58 -5.98
N ILE A 329 2.84 -2.87 -7.06
CA ILE A 329 3.96 -1.93 -7.20
C ILE A 329 3.37 -0.55 -7.45
N SER A 330 3.84 0.47 -6.72
CA SER A 330 3.41 1.84 -6.94
C SER A 330 4.60 2.77 -7.07
N LEU A 331 4.56 3.60 -8.10
CA LEU A 331 5.48 4.70 -8.31
C LEU A 331 4.69 6.00 -8.14
N THR A 332 5.11 6.84 -7.19
CA THR A 332 4.43 8.12 -6.93
C THR A 332 5.40 9.28 -7.12
N TYR A 333 5.04 10.20 -8.01
CA TYR A 333 5.74 11.47 -8.19
C TYR A 333 4.96 12.60 -7.53
N GLY A 334 5.57 13.24 -6.53
CA GLY A 334 4.99 14.37 -5.81
C GLY A 334 5.75 15.67 -6.04
N TRP A 335 5.04 16.81 -6.08
CA TRP A 335 5.68 18.12 -6.20
C TRP A 335 4.92 19.21 -5.45
N HIS A 336 5.66 20.25 -5.10
CA HIS A 336 5.12 21.45 -4.46
C HIS A 336 5.89 22.70 -4.92
N LYS A 337 5.18 23.80 -5.26
CA LYS A 337 5.79 25.02 -5.79
C LYS A 337 6.85 25.65 -4.88
N LEU A 338 6.64 25.62 -3.55
CA LEU A 338 7.62 26.17 -2.59
C LEU A 338 8.92 25.36 -2.60
N VAL A 339 8.83 24.02 -2.65
CA VAL A 339 10.01 23.14 -2.69
C VAL A 339 10.77 23.33 -4.01
N GLN A 340 10.06 23.44 -5.14
CA GLN A 340 10.66 23.73 -6.43
C GLN A 340 11.34 25.09 -6.46
N GLY A 341 10.75 26.11 -5.81
CA GLY A 341 11.36 27.44 -5.67
C GLY A 341 12.65 27.40 -4.87
N MET A 342 12.67 26.71 -3.72
CA MET A 342 13.90 26.54 -2.93
C MET A 342 15.01 25.80 -3.68
N ASN A 343 14.67 24.77 -4.44
CA ASN A 343 15.65 24.01 -5.23
C ASN A 343 16.27 24.87 -6.35
N ARG A 344 15.50 25.78 -6.96
CA ARG A 344 16.04 26.76 -7.93
C ARG A 344 17.04 27.72 -7.28
N LEU A 345 16.72 28.28 -6.11
CA LEU A 345 17.64 29.17 -5.39
C LEU A 345 18.97 28.50 -5.05
N LYS A 346 18.94 27.21 -4.64
CA LYS A 346 20.15 26.43 -4.35
C LYS A 346 20.99 26.10 -5.58
N SER A 347 20.40 26.09 -6.77
CA SER A 347 21.13 25.80 -8.03
C SER A 347 21.77 27.06 -8.65
N GLU A 348 21.44 28.24 -8.13
CA GLU A 348 21.98 29.53 -8.55
C GLU A 348 23.15 29.99 -7.64
N GLU A 349 23.39 29.32 -6.51
CA GLU A 349 24.55 29.46 -5.63
C GLU A 349 25.69 28.51 -6.06
#